data_694d388b9a1a4b72555f553fe4e14884
#
_entry.id   694d388b9a1a4b72555f553fe4e14884
#
_cell.length_a   1.000
_cell.length_b   1.000
_cell.length_c   1.000
_cell.angle_alpha   90.00
_cell.angle_beta   90.00
_cell.angle_gamma   90.00
#
_symmetry.space_group_name_H-M   'P 1'
#
loop_
_entity.id
_entity.type
_entity.pdbx_description
1 polymer ?
#
loop_
_entity_poly.entity_id
_entity_poly.type
_entity_poly.pdbx_seq_one_letter_code
_entity_poly.pdbx_strand_id
1 'polypeptide(L)'
;MEFKVLEETKTKLVFELLGETHTFCNLLKEEIRKVKGVEIVAYRIDHPLVGVPQFLVETKSIEPKKALQSALKSIKKNAEEFKKEAAKL
;
A
#
# COMPACT_ATOMS: atom_id res chain seq x y z
N MET A 1 -6.59 10.38 -1.75
CA MET A 1 -6.17 9.17 -1.03
C MET A 1 -6.26 9.40 0.47
N GLU A 2 -6.99 8.55 1.14
CA GLU A 2 -7.21 8.69 2.58
C GLU A 2 -7.08 7.32 3.25
N PHE A 3 -6.36 7.27 4.37
CA PHE A 3 -6.15 6.04 5.12
C PHE A 3 -6.96 6.07 6.42
N LYS A 4 -7.69 4.99 6.68
CA LYS A 4 -8.39 4.81 7.95
C LYS A 4 -7.85 3.57 8.64
N VAL A 5 -7.12 3.75 9.73
CA VAL A 5 -6.52 2.64 10.46
C VAL A 5 -7.59 1.97 11.33
N LEU A 6 -7.75 0.67 11.15
CA LEU A 6 -8.71 -0.13 11.92
C LEU A 6 -8.02 -0.89 13.06
N GLU A 7 -6.80 -1.34 12.85
CA GLU A 7 -6.04 -2.06 13.84
C GLU A 7 -4.55 -1.80 13.62
N GLU A 8 -3.82 -1.56 14.68
CA GLU A 8 -2.38 -1.33 14.59
C GLU A 8 -1.67 -1.95 15.79
N THR A 9 -0.73 -2.87 15.52
CA THR A 9 0.17 -3.43 16.52
C THR A 9 1.59 -3.31 15.99
N LYS A 10 2.57 -3.82 16.75
CA LYS A 10 3.96 -3.78 16.32
C LYS A 10 4.23 -4.60 15.06
N THR A 11 3.37 -5.60 14.79
CA THR A 11 3.57 -6.54 13.68
C THR A 11 2.39 -6.63 12.74
N LYS A 12 1.30 -5.92 13.00
CA LYS A 12 0.08 -6.03 12.19
C LYS A 12 -0.56 -4.66 12.01
N LEU A 13 -0.95 -4.37 10.78
CA LEU A 13 -1.66 -3.14 10.44
C LEU A 13 -2.85 -3.52 9.56
N VAL A 14 -4.05 -3.07 9.95
CA VAL A 14 -5.24 -3.21 9.14
C VAL A 14 -5.77 -1.81 8.88
N PHE A 15 -5.95 -1.46 7.61
CA PHE A 15 -6.43 -0.13 7.26
C PHE A 15 -7.32 -0.16 6.03
N GLU A 16 -8.21 0.83 5.95
CA GLU A 16 -9.00 1.07 4.75
C GLU A 16 -8.36 2.17 3.93
N LEU A 17 -8.40 2.03 2.62
CA LEU A 17 -7.88 3.01 1.68
C LEU A 17 -9.04 3.58 0.86
N LEU A 18 -9.33 4.86 1.08
CA LEU A 18 -10.44 5.55 0.43
C LEU A 18 -9.95 6.39 -0.74
N GLY A 19 -10.75 6.43 -1.79
CA GLY A 19 -10.51 7.31 -2.93
C GLY A 19 -9.52 6.79 -3.96
N GLU A 20 -9.23 5.49 -3.95
CA GLU A 20 -8.28 4.91 -4.90
C GLU A 20 -8.89 3.76 -5.70
N THR A 21 -8.30 3.47 -6.85
CA THR A 21 -8.74 2.41 -7.76
C THR A 21 -8.15 1.06 -7.38
N HIS A 22 -8.74 -0.01 -7.94
CA HIS A 22 -8.17 -1.35 -7.83
C HIS A 22 -6.74 -1.42 -8.36
N THR A 23 -6.46 -0.70 -9.44
CA THR A 23 -5.13 -0.68 -10.04
C THR A 23 -4.12 -0.13 -9.05
N PHE A 24 -4.44 0.97 -8.37
CA PHE A 24 -3.57 1.53 -7.36
C PHE A 24 -3.42 0.58 -6.17
N CYS A 25 -4.50 -0.05 -5.73
CA CYS A 25 -4.46 -0.98 -4.61
C CYS A 25 -3.56 -2.18 -4.91
N ASN A 26 -3.60 -2.71 -6.12
CA ASN A 26 -2.71 -3.79 -6.54
C ASN A 26 -1.25 -3.33 -6.55
N LEU A 27 -1.00 -2.13 -7.07
CA LEU A 27 0.34 -1.55 -7.09
C LEU A 27 0.87 -1.38 -5.67
N LEU A 28 0.06 -0.84 -4.78
CA LEU A 28 0.45 -0.62 -3.38
C LEU A 28 0.75 -1.96 -2.70
N LYS A 29 -0.11 -2.96 -2.90
CA LYS A 29 0.11 -4.29 -2.33
C LYS A 29 1.45 -4.87 -2.80
N GLU A 30 1.75 -4.79 -4.08
CA GLU A 30 3.00 -5.32 -4.63
C GLU A 30 4.22 -4.57 -4.08
N GLU A 31 4.14 -3.26 -3.93
CA GLU A 31 5.24 -2.47 -3.38
C GLU A 31 5.46 -2.77 -1.90
N ILE A 32 4.40 -2.95 -1.13
CA ILE A 32 4.53 -3.33 0.29
C ILE A 32 5.20 -4.70 0.40
N ARG A 33 4.81 -5.64 -0.46
CA ARG A 33 5.37 -7.00 -0.45
C ARG A 33 6.87 -7.03 -0.67
N LYS A 34 7.40 -6.06 -1.41
CA LYS A 34 8.84 -5.97 -1.68
C LYS A 34 9.65 -5.45 -0.50
N VAL A 35 9.01 -4.85 0.48
CA VAL A 35 9.72 -4.29 1.63
C VAL A 35 10.26 -5.42 2.50
N LYS A 36 11.55 -5.34 2.84
CA LYS A 36 12.18 -6.35 3.69
C LYS A 36 11.53 -6.37 5.07
N GLY A 37 11.17 -7.55 5.53
CA GLY A 37 10.52 -7.73 6.83
C GLY A 37 9.00 -7.90 6.75
N VAL A 38 8.41 -7.67 5.59
CA VAL A 38 6.98 -7.91 5.38
C VAL A 38 6.76 -9.39 5.13
N GLU A 39 5.89 -10.02 5.92
CA GLU A 39 5.55 -11.43 5.77
C GLU A 39 4.28 -11.63 4.98
N ILE A 40 3.25 -10.84 5.28
CA ILE A 40 1.94 -10.98 4.63
C ILE A 40 1.44 -9.60 4.26
N VAL A 41 0.97 -9.46 3.03
CA VAL A 41 0.22 -8.31 2.59
C VAL A 41 -0.93 -8.79 1.70
N ALA A 42 -2.12 -8.31 1.99
CA ALA A 42 -3.32 -8.65 1.22
C ALA A 42 -4.29 -7.49 1.27
N TYR A 43 -5.18 -7.40 0.29
CA TYR A 43 -6.30 -6.49 0.38
C TYR A 43 -7.56 -7.17 -0.17
N ARG A 44 -8.72 -6.68 0.27
CA ARG A 44 -10.00 -7.18 -0.22
C ARG A 44 -11.03 -6.06 -0.25
N ILE A 45 -12.07 -6.26 -1.04
CA ILE A 45 -13.24 -5.39 -1.08
C ILE A 45 -14.45 -6.27 -0.83
N ASP A 46 -15.12 -6.07 0.30
CA ASP A 46 -16.27 -6.89 0.66
C ASP A 46 -17.47 -6.68 -0.26
N HIS A 47 -17.65 -5.44 -0.74
CA HIS A 47 -18.76 -5.09 -1.65
C HIS A 47 -18.21 -4.30 -2.82
N PRO A 48 -18.07 -4.91 -4.02
CA PRO A 48 -17.40 -4.26 -5.16
C PRO A 48 -17.96 -2.90 -5.58
N LEU A 49 -19.25 -2.66 -5.34
CA LEU A 49 -19.90 -1.40 -5.76
C LEU A 49 -19.84 -0.30 -4.70
N VAL A 50 -19.80 -0.68 -3.42
CA VAL A 50 -19.85 0.28 -2.31
C VAL A 50 -18.78 0.05 -1.26
N GLY A 51 -18.02 -1.02 -1.40
CA GLY A 51 -16.99 -1.40 -0.42
C GLY A 51 -15.73 -0.57 -0.57
N VAL A 52 -15.02 -0.40 0.54
CA VAL A 52 -13.74 0.28 0.59
C VAL A 52 -12.65 -0.78 0.70
N PRO A 53 -11.55 -0.67 -0.10
CA PRO A 53 -10.45 -1.62 0.01
C PRO A 53 -9.88 -1.66 1.42
N GLN A 54 -9.76 -2.85 1.96
CA GLN A 54 -9.20 -3.08 3.29
C GLN A 54 -7.89 -3.86 3.14
N PHE A 55 -6.81 -3.31 3.69
CA PHE A 55 -5.48 -3.90 3.62
C PHE A 55 -5.10 -4.54 4.93
N LEU A 56 -4.41 -5.68 4.83
CA LEU A 56 -3.76 -6.33 5.95
C LEU A 56 -2.26 -6.38 5.66
N VAL A 57 -1.45 -5.89 6.59
CA VAL A 57 0.01 -5.98 6.49
C VAL A 57 0.53 -6.61 7.78
N GLU A 58 1.23 -7.73 7.67
CA GLU A 58 1.90 -8.37 8.80
C GLU A 58 3.40 -8.39 8.55
N THR A 59 4.16 -8.03 9.57
CA THR A 59 5.62 -7.91 9.50
C THR A 59 6.28 -8.70 10.61
N LYS A 60 7.59 -8.93 10.46
CA LYS A 60 8.38 -9.64 11.46
C LYS A 60 9.43 -8.74 12.11
N SER A 61 10.17 -7.99 11.32
CA SER A 61 11.33 -7.22 11.79
C SER A 61 11.20 -5.71 11.57
N ILE A 62 10.08 -5.25 11.05
CA ILE A 62 9.84 -3.83 10.77
C ILE A 62 8.41 -3.49 11.19
N GLU A 63 8.17 -2.27 11.64
CA GLU A 63 6.81 -1.84 11.92
C GLU A 63 6.00 -1.77 10.61
N PRO A 64 4.77 -2.29 10.59
CA PRO A 64 3.96 -2.28 9.36
C PRO A 64 3.75 -0.87 8.80
N LYS A 65 3.63 0.12 9.66
CA LYS A 65 3.47 1.50 9.24
C LYS A 65 4.68 2.00 8.47
N LYS A 66 5.88 1.61 8.89
CA LYS A 66 7.11 1.97 8.18
C LYS A 66 7.19 1.27 6.83
N ALA A 67 6.72 0.03 6.76
CA ALA A 67 6.66 -0.69 5.50
C ALA A 67 5.72 0.01 4.51
N LEU A 68 4.56 0.45 4.99
CA LEU A 68 3.62 1.21 4.17
C LEU A 68 4.24 2.52 3.68
N GLN A 69 4.91 3.26 4.56
CA GLN A 69 5.56 4.52 4.20
C GLN A 69 6.65 4.30 3.16
N SER A 70 7.44 3.24 3.31
CA SER A 70 8.49 2.89 2.36
C SER A 70 7.91 2.58 0.98
N ALA A 71 6.83 1.81 0.94
CA ALA A 71 6.15 1.47 -0.30
C ALA A 71 5.61 2.71 -1.01
N LEU A 72 5.00 3.63 -0.27
CA LEU A 72 4.49 4.88 -0.84
C LEU A 72 5.60 5.75 -1.40
N LYS A 73 6.75 5.80 -0.74
CA LYS A 73 7.92 6.52 -1.26
C LYS A 73 8.40 5.92 -2.58
N SER A 74 8.43 4.60 -2.67
CA SER A 74 8.84 3.91 -3.91
C SER A 74 7.90 4.23 -5.06
N ILE A 75 6.60 4.22 -4.80
CA ILE A 75 5.61 4.56 -5.82
C ILE A 75 5.80 5.99 -6.31
N LYS A 76 6.00 6.92 -5.39
CA LYS A 76 6.22 8.32 -5.74
C LYS A 76 7.48 8.51 -6.56
N LYS A 77 8.57 7.87 -6.15
CA LYS A 77 9.85 7.94 -6.86
C LYS A 77 9.71 7.39 -8.29
N ASN A 78 9.06 6.24 -8.44
CA ASN A 78 8.87 5.64 -9.75
C ASN A 78 8.01 6.52 -10.66
N ALA A 79 7.00 7.16 -10.11
CA ALA A 79 6.15 8.08 -10.88
C ALA A 79 6.94 9.31 -11.35
N GLU A 80 7.82 9.84 -10.51
CA GLU A 80 8.68 10.97 -10.88
C GLU A 80 9.66 10.60 -11.97
N GLU A 81 10.28 9.41 -11.88
CA GLU A 81 11.18 8.91 -12.92
C GLU A 81 10.47 8.72 -14.24
N PHE A 82 9.25 8.17 -14.20
CA PHE A 82 8.43 8.00 -15.39
C PHE A 82 8.16 9.34 -16.06
N LYS A 83 7.82 10.36 -15.29
CA LYS A 83 7.58 11.71 -15.83
C LYS A 83 8.82 12.27 -16.51
N LYS A 84 9.99 12.07 -15.91
CA LYS A 84 11.26 12.54 -16.48
C LYS A 84 11.54 11.86 -17.81
N GLU A 85 11.36 10.54 -17.88
CA GLU A 85 11.58 9.81 -19.11
C GLU A 85 10.58 10.20 -20.19
N ALA A 86 9.31 10.36 -19.82
CA ALA A 86 8.28 10.79 -20.78
C ALA A 86 8.55 12.18 -21.34
N ALA A 87 9.11 13.08 -20.53
CA ALA A 87 9.43 14.43 -20.96
C ALA A 87 10.55 14.47 -22.02
N LYS A 88 11.33 13.41 -22.14
CA LYS A 88 12.40 13.31 -23.15
C LYS A 88 11.88 12.86 -24.52
N LEU A 89 10.66 12.38 -24.55
CA LEU A 89 10.02 11.98 -25.80
C LEU A 89 9.47 13.21 -26.54
#